data_47ae1b656812221ea64227765487689e
#
_entry.id   47ae1b656812221ea64227765487689e
#
_cell.length_a   1.000
_cell.length_b   1.000
_cell.length_c   1.000
_cell.angle_alpha   90.00
_cell.angle_beta   90.00
_cell.angle_gamma   90.00
#
_symmetry.space_group_name_H-M   'P 1'
#
loop_
_entity.id
_entity.type
_entity.pdbx_description
1 polymer ?
#
loop_
_entity_poly.entity_id
_entity_poly.type
_entity_poly.pdbx_seq_one_letter_code
_entity_poly.pdbx_strand_id
1 'polypeptide(L)'
;MAKRFLLGIDDSQYTFEALENLAGLFLKSDVHFHLFLAVTESHLPAPPPTSSEATDWQEVQKRRAQQILDKGVSSLLQIGYKRSRISTETRLQSVNAAQDILNGGKSEEIIAIVLARKQQSGVKRLLPDTTTANIYQYADVEPVWAIGNLPLKPPHVLAAVDESDYADRIATHLAETLGPLPDVRITFLNVMPAKPPSYWDDGHILDKEERGERKGVVKEWQWTYEEIMGGIFAKARGVLTKSGVPEERISTKMQTRRSGPARDILAEVSRGGYNIVALGRRGSGDSQIDPGSRASKIIRSARGCTIMLVN
;
A
#
# COMPACT_ATOMS: atom_id res chain seq x y z
N MET A 1 -3.04 -5.32 22.18
CA MET A 1 -4.20 -5.74 21.36
C MET A 1 -3.71 -6.58 20.20
N ALA A 2 -4.43 -7.61 19.78
CA ALA A 2 -4.05 -8.45 18.64
C ALA A 2 -4.20 -7.64 17.34
N LYS A 3 -3.18 -7.70 16.48
CA LYS A 3 -3.17 -7.00 15.20
C LYS A 3 -4.14 -7.69 14.24
N ARG A 4 -5.09 -6.95 13.68
CA ARG A 4 -6.10 -7.50 12.77
C ARG A 4 -5.96 -6.91 11.36
N PHE A 5 -5.84 -7.79 10.37
CA PHE A 5 -5.93 -7.41 8.95
C PHE A 5 -7.36 -7.64 8.45
N LEU A 6 -7.96 -6.65 7.80
CA LEU A 6 -9.20 -6.83 7.05
C LEU A 6 -8.85 -7.17 5.61
N LEU A 7 -9.25 -8.34 5.14
CA LEU A 7 -9.04 -8.76 3.76
C LEU A 7 -10.36 -8.69 2.99
N GLY A 8 -10.42 -7.82 1.99
CA GLY A 8 -11.47 -7.87 0.98
C GLY A 8 -11.22 -9.08 0.08
N ILE A 9 -12.13 -10.05 0.12
CA ILE A 9 -12.01 -11.29 -0.68
C ILE A 9 -13.11 -11.39 -1.73
N ASP A 10 -12.79 -12.10 -2.80
CA ASP A 10 -13.72 -12.51 -3.86
C ASP A 10 -13.42 -13.96 -4.29
N ASP A 11 -14.10 -14.48 -5.30
CA ASP A 11 -13.91 -15.86 -5.80
C ASP A 11 -12.71 -15.96 -6.78
N SER A 12 -11.85 -14.96 -6.85
CA SER A 12 -10.69 -14.99 -7.75
C SER A 12 -9.51 -15.75 -7.13
N GLN A 13 -8.74 -16.44 -7.96
CA GLN A 13 -7.50 -17.07 -7.54
C GLN A 13 -6.52 -16.07 -6.92
N TYR A 14 -6.48 -14.83 -7.40
CA TYR A 14 -5.58 -13.76 -6.91
C TYR A 14 -5.84 -13.42 -5.44
N THR A 15 -7.10 -13.46 -5.01
CA THR A 15 -7.47 -13.22 -3.61
C THR A 15 -6.88 -14.30 -2.69
N PHE A 16 -6.96 -15.56 -3.07
CA PHE A 16 -6.42 -16.65 -2.25
C PHE A 16 -4.90 -16.66 -2.25
N GLU A 17 -4.25 -16.38 -3.39
CA GLU A 17 -2.79 -16.19 -3.46
C GLU A 17 -2.31 -15.04 -2.56
N ALA A 18 -3.01 -13.90 -2.56
CA ALA A 18 -2.71 -12.77 -1.69
C ALA A 18 -2.89 -13.10 -0.21
N LEU A 19 -3.98 -13.81 0.14
CA LEU A 19 -4.25 -14.31 1.48
C LEU A 19 -3.13 -15.23 1.97
N GLU A 20 -2.71 -16.20 1.15
CA GLU A 20 -1.66 -17.15 1.47
C GLU A 20 -0.29 -16.47 1.63
N ASN A 21 0.04 -15.52 0.75
CA ASN A 21 1.27 -14.74 0.86
C ASN A 21 1.32 -13.94 2.17
N LEU A 22 0.23 -13.24 2.50
CA LEU A 22 0.15 -12.49 3.75
C LEU A 22 0.20 -13.41 4.96
N ALA A 23 -0.60 -14.46 4.98
CA ALA A 23 -0.63 -15.44 6.06
C ALA A 23 0.74 -16.10 6.26
N GLY A 24 1.38 -16.51 5.17
CA GLY A 24 2.74 -17.03 5.21
C GLY A 24 3.74 -16.07 5.85
N LEU A 25 3.63 -14.77 5.58
CA LEU A 25 4.51 -13.75 6.15
C LEU A 25 4.38 -13.66 7.69
N PHE A 26 3.15 -13.74 8.20
CA PHE A 26 2.81 -13.53 9.62
C PHE A 26 2.57 -14.82 10.42
N LEU A 27 2.93 -15.99 9.90
CA LEU A 27 2.62 -17.28 10.53
C LEU A 27 3.10 -17.41 12.00
N LYS A 28 4.24 -16.78 12.33
CA LYS A 28 4.81 -16.79 13.67
C LYS A 28 4.41 -15.58 14.51
N SER A 29 3.55 -14.72 14.01
CA SER A 29 3.12 -13.48 14.65
C SER A 29 1.73 -13.61 15.25
N ASP A 30 1.42 -12.76 16.25
CA ASP A 30 0.09 -12.69 16.83
C ASP A 30 -0.82 -11.77 16.03
N VAL A 31 -1.27 -12.27 14.85
CA VAL A 31 -2.16 -11.54 13.96
C VAL A 31 -3.47 -12.27 13.77
N HIS A 32 -4.53 -11.50 13.55
CA HIS A 32 -5.87 -11.98 13.25
C HIS A 32 -6.26 -11.58 11.83
N PHE A 33 -7.06 -12.40 11.18
CA PHE A 33 -7.60 -12.15 9.85
C PHE A 33 -9.11 -11.96 9.93
N HIS A 34 -9.59 -10.87 9.39
CA HIS A 34 -11.01 -10.62 9.16
C HIS A 34 -11.29 -10.70 7.66
N LEU A 35 -11.90 -11.80 7.21
CA LEU A 35 -12.24 -12.01 5.82
C LEU A 35 -13.57 -11.32 5.53
N PHE A 36 -13.55 -10.32 4.68
CA PHE A 36 -14.72 -9.51 4.33
C PHE A 36 -15.12 -9.74 2.87
N LEU A 37 -16.36 -10.14 2.64
CA LEU A 37 -16.93 -10.33 1.32
C LEU A 37 -18.09 -9.36 1.08
N ALA A 38 -17.87 -8.38 0.20
CA ALA A 38 -18.94 -7.55 -0.32
C ALA A 38 -19.67 -8.30 -1.46
N VAL A 39 -20.91 -8.67 -1.24
CA VAL A 39 -21.73 -9.33 -2.26
C VAL A 39 -22.33 -8.28 -3.17
N THR A 40 -21.93 -8.25 -4.43
CA THR A 40 -22.38 -7.29 -5.43
C THR A 40 -23.50 -7.90 -6.29
N GLU A 41 -24.56 -7.16 -6.53
CA GLU A 41 -25.62 -7.58 -7.45
C GLU A 41 -25.13 -7.82 -8.88
N SER A 42 -24.06 -7.13 -9.29
CA SER A 42 -23.52 -7.20 -10.65
C SER A 42 -22.83 -8.52 -11.01
N HIS A 43 -22.50 -9.36 -10.02
CA HIS A 43 -21.93 -10.69 -10.26
C HIS A 43 -22.98 -11.79 -10.34
N LEU A 44 -24.23 -11.40 -10.41
CA LEU A 44 -25.38 -12.25 -10.29
C LEU A 44 -26.15 -12.27 -11.61
N PRO A 45 -26.68 -13.41 -12.06
CA PRO A 45 -27.72 -13.39 -13.09
C PRO A 45 -28.87 -12.49 -12.59
N ALA A 46 -29.51 -11.77 -13.49
CA ALA A 46 -30.64 -10.92 -13.15
C ALA A 46 -31.66 -11.66 -12.26
N PRO A 47 -32.19 -11.00 -11.21
CA PRO A 47 -33.18 -11.65 -10.36
C PRO A 47 -34.35 -12.14 -11.21
N PRO A 48 -34.88 -13.33 -10.91
CA PRO A 48 -36.04 -13.85 -11.61
C PRO A 48 -37.26 -12.96 -11.40
N PRO A 49 -38.21 -12.94 -12.33
CA PRO A 49 -39.31 -11.97 -12.36
C PRO A 49 -40.40 -12.21 -11.29
N THR A 50 -40.30 -13.24 -10.45
CA THR A 50 -41.34 -13.57 -9.45
C THR A 50 -40.80 -13.50 -8.01
N SER A 51 -41.67 -13.13 -7.05
CA SER A 51 -41.28 -12.93 -5.64
C SER A 51 -40.84 -14.20 -4.90
N SER A 52 -41.29 -15.39 -5.31
CA SER A 52 -40.88 -16.68 -4.72
C SER A 52 -39.45 -17.06 -5.16
N GLU A 53 -39.12 -16.81 -6.42
CA GLU A 53 -37.80 -17.06 -6.97
C GLU A 53 -36.75 -16.06 -6.46
N ALA A 54 -37.15 -14.83 -6.05
CA ALA A 54 -36.27 -13.85 -5.44
C ALA A 54 -35.77 -14.30 -4.06
N THR A 55 -36.56 -15.03 -3.30
CA THR A 55 -36.17 -15.59 -2.00
C THR A 55 -35.14 -16.72 -2.18
N ASP A 56 -35.35 -17.61 -3.14
CA ASP A 56 -34.41 -18.66 -3.51
C ASP A 56 -33.07 -18.08 -4.00
N TRP A 57 -33.15 -17.00 -4.77
CA TRP A 57 -31.99 -16.31 -5.28
C TRP A 57 -31.10 -15.73 -4.17
N GLN A 58 -31.68 -15.05 -3.15
CA GLN A 58 -30.95 -14.54 -2.00
C GLN A 58 -30.25 -15.65 -1.21
N GLU A 59 -30.93 -16.80 -1.06
CA GLU A 59 -30.31 -17.96 -0.41
C GLU A 59 -29.14 -18.54 -1.21
N VAL A 60 -29.26 -18.64 -2.52
CA VAL A 60 -28.16 -19.08 -3.40
C VAL A 60 -26.95 -18.14 -3.24
N GLN A 61 -27.19 -16.83 -3.17
CA GLN A 61 -26.12 -15.85 -2.97
C GLN A 61 -25.46 -15.99 -1.60
N LYS A 62 -26.22 -16.16 -0.54
CA LYS A 62 -25.70 -16.41 0.81
C LYS A 62 -24.83 -17.68 0.86
N ARG A 63 -25.31 -18.76 0.24
CA ARG A 63 -24.55 -20.03 0.16
C ARG A 63 -23.25 -19.85 -0.61
N ARG A 64 -23.26 -19.16 -1.74
CA ARG A 64 -22.04 -18.88 -2.53
C ARG A 64 -21.08 -18.01 -1.74
N ALA A 65 -21.55 -16.96 -1.10
CA ALA A 65 -20.74 -16.11 -0.24
C ALA A 65 -20.09 -16.91 0.89
N GLN A 66 -20.87 -17.79 1.55
CA GLN A 66 -20.34 -18.66 2.58
C GLN A 66 -19.27 -19.62 2.05
N GLN A 67 -19.46 -20.20 0.88
CA GLN A 67 -18.46 -21.08 0.25
C GLN A 67 -17.13 -20.36 -0.02
N ILE A 68 -17.16 -19.10 -0.46
CA ILE A 68 -15.96 -18.29 -0.69
C ILE A 68 -15.24 -18.03 0.64
N LEU A 69 -15.98 -17.63 1.68
CA LEU A 69 -15.45 -17.43 3.02
C LEU A 69 -14.87 -18.72 3.59
N ASP A 70 -15.56 -19.83 3.48
CA ASP A 70 -15.11 -21.14 3.97
C ASP A 70 -13.82 -21.60 3.27
N LYS A 71 -13.69 -21.33 1.97
CA LYS A 71 -12.45 -21.56 1.24
C LYS A 71 -11.29 -20.74 1.79
N GLY A 72 -11.50 -19.43 2.07
CA GLY A 72 -10.49 -18.57 2.70
C GLY A 72 -10.13 -19.03 4.11
N VAL A 73 -11.11 -19.41 4.93
CA VAL A 73 -10.88 -19.99 6.24
C VAL A 73 -10.08 -21.27 6.15
N SER A 74 -10.45 -22.18 5.23
CA SER A 74 -9.76 -23.45 5.03
C SER A 74 -8.29 -23.24 4.63
N SER A 75 -8.00 -22.28 3.73
CA SER A 75 -6.64 -21.93 3.35
C SER A 75 -5.83 -21.46 4.56
N LEU A 76 -6.37 -20.58 5.40
CA LEU A 76 -5.69 -20.13 6.63
C LEU A 76 -5.44 -21.26 7.64
N LEU A 77 -6.40 -22.17 7.81
CA LEU A 77 -6.26 -23.33 8.69
C LEU A 77 -5.17 -24.28 8.18
N GLN A 78 -5.09 -24.53 6.88
CA GLN A 78 -4.05 -25.34 6.25
C GLN A 78 -2.65 -24.75 6.42
N ILE A 79 -2.52 -23.42 6.42
CA ILE A 79 -1.26 -22.72 6.68
C ILE A 79 -0.84 -22.84 8.17
N GLY A 80 -1.80 -23.12 9.07
CA GLY A 80 -1.54 -23.34 10.48
C GLY A 80 -2.13 -22.28 11.43
N TYR A 81 -3.03 -21.42 10.95
CA TYR A 81 -3.75 -20.48 11.81
C TYR A 81 -4.84 -21.19 12.62
N LYS A 82 -5.03 -20.74 13.87
CA LYS A 82 -6.12 -21.22 14.71
C LYS A 82 -7.44 -20.57 14.27
N ARG A 83 -8.55 -21.33 14.33
CA ARG A 83 -9.90 -20.79 13.99
C ARG A 83 -10.28 -19.55 14.79
N SER A 84 -9.83 -19.44 16.04
CA SER A 84 -10.05 -18.28 16.93
C SER A 84 -9.38 -16.99 16.45
N ARG A 85 -8.46 -17.05 15.50
CA ARG A 85 -7.78 -15.89 14.89
C ARG A 85 -8.37 -15.49 13.56
N ILE A 86 -9.48 -16.13 13.14
CA ILE A 86 -10.11 -15.90 11.85
C ILE A 86 -11.56 -15.51 12.10
N SER A 87 -11.95 -14.33 11.67
CA SER A 87 -13.35 -13.90 11.62
C SER A 87 -13.77 -13.67 10.18
N THR A 88 -15.07 -13.79 9.95
CA THR A 88 -15.64 -13.65 8.60
C THR A 88 -16.86 -12.73 8.65
N GLU A 89 -17.01 -11.89 7.64
CA GLU A 89 -18.18 -11.03 7.46
C GLU A 89 -18.62 -11.05 6.01
N THR A 90 -19.92 -11.09 5.81
CA THR A 90 -20.54 -10.90 4.50
C THR A 90 -21.44 -9.70 4.57
N ARG A 91 -21.34 -8.78 3.62
CA ARG A 91 -22.22 -7.63 3.52
C ARG A 91 -22.83 -7.55 2.13
N LEU A 92 -24.15 -7.43 2.05
CA LEU A 92 -24.81 -7.04 0.80
C LEU A 92 -24.35 -5.62 0.46
N GLN A 93 -23.96 -5.44 -0.79
CA GLN A 93 -23.46 -4.15 -1.26
C GLN A 93 -24.50 -3.06 -1.04
N SER A 94 -24.14 -2.03 -0.27
CA SER A 94 -25.00 -0.88 0.00
C SER A 94 -24.86 0.21 -1.06
N VAL A 95 -23.65 0.56 -1.41
CA VAL A 95 -23.32 1.58 -2.44
C VAL A 95 -22.38 0.98 -3.48
N ASN A 96 -21.24 0.49 -3.02
CA ASN A 96 -20.27 -0.26 -3.82
C ASN A 96 -19.36 -1.07 -2.90
N ALA A 97 -18.75 -2.14 -3.42
CA ALA A 97 -17.89 -3.03 -2.64
C ALA A 97 -16.75 -2.29 -1.92
N ALA A 98 -16.19 -1.24 -2.53
CA ALA A 98 -15.12 -0.45 -1.93
C ALA A 98 -15.58 0.27 -0.66
N GLN A 99 -16.75 0.91 -0.71
CA GLN A 99 -17.31 1.62 0.44
C GLN A 99 -17.67 0.66 1.60
N ASP A 100 -18.18 -0.52 1.26
CA ASP A 100 -18.51 -1.52 2.26
C ASP A 100 -17.26 -2.08 2.95
N ILE A 101 -16.19 -2.34 2.20
CA ILE A 101 -14.88 -2.75 2.74
C ILE A 101 -14.29 -1.64 3.62
N LEU A 102 -14.32 -0.38 3.18
CA LEU A 102 -13.85 0.76 3.96
C LEU A 102 -14.64 0.94 5.26
N ASN A 103 -15.97 0.76 5.21
CA ASN A 103 -16.80 0.81 6.42
C ASN A 103 -16.53 -0.36 7.38
N GLY A 104 -16.17 -1.53 6.86
CA GLY A 104 -15.70 -2.67 7.67
C GLY A 104 -14.34 -2.40 8.31
N GLY A 105 -13.49 -1.61 7.65
CA GLY A 105 -12.16 -1.22 8.13
C GLY A 105 -12.14 -0.17 9.25
N LYS A 106 -13.23 0.56 9.49
CA LYS A 106 -13.30 1.64 10.49
C LYS A 106 -13.32 1.16 11.96
N SER A 107 -12.79 0.00 12.25
CA SER A 107 -12.61 -0.51 13.60
C SER A 107 -11.21 -0.16 14.10
N GLU A 108 -11.06 0.35 15.31
CA GLU A 108 -9.77 0.65 15.93
C GLU A 108 -8.80 -0.56 16.00
N GLU A 109 -9.35 -1.77 15.81
CA GLU A 109 -8.55 -3.01 15.78
C GLU A 109 -7.93 -3.32 14.41
N ILE A 110 -8.36 -2.69 13.32
CA ILE A 110 -7.86 -2.95 11.97
C ILE A 110 -6.58 -2.16 11.74
N ILE A 111 -5.47 -2.86 11.49
CA ILE A 111 -4.16 -2.25 11.22
C ILE A 111 -3.89 -1.99 9.74
N ALA A 112 -4.56 -2.71 8.86
CA ALA A 112 -4.54 -2.46 7.42
C ALA A 112 -5.72 -3.16 6.72
N ILE A 113 -6.20 -2.53 5.66
CA ILE A 113 -7.11 -3.13 4.68
C ILE A 113 -6.25 -3.78 3.60
N VAL A 114 -6.48 -5.05 3.33
CA VAL A 114 -5.70 -5.84 2.39
C VAL A 114 -6.57 -6.25 1.20
N LEU A 115 -6.04 -6.02 0.01
CA LEU A 115 -6.68 -6.34 -1.26
C LEU A 115 -5.74 -7.17 -2.13
N ALA A 116 -6.30 -8.07 -2.90
CA ALA A 116 -5.57 -8.75 -3.94
C ALA A 116 -5.33 -7.83 -5.14
N ARG A 117 -4.13 -7.90 -5.72
CA ARG A 117 -3.77 -7.15 -6.90
C ARG A 117 -3.57 -8.10 -8.09
N LYS A 118 -4.44 -7.98 -9.09
CA LYS A 118 -4.26 -8.68 -10.36
C LYS A 118 -3.01 -8.16 -11.08
N GLN A 119 -2.02 -9.02 -11.27
CA GLN A 119 -0.90 -8.75 -12.17
C GLN A 119 -1.24 -9.31 -13.56
N GLN A 120 -1.67 -8.46 -14.48
CA GLN A 120 -1.88 -8.90 -15.86
C GLN A 120 -0.55 -8.86 -16.62
N SER A 121 -0.18 -9.98 -17.25
CA SER A 121 0.89 -10.05 -18.24
C SER A 121 0.36 -9.49 -19.57
N GLY A 122 1.05 -8.51 -20.14
CA GLY A 122 0.72 -7.95 -21.47
C GLY A 122 0.53 -6.44 -21.51
N VAL A 123 0.37 -5.91 -22.71
CA VAL A 123 0.31 -4.46 -23.04
C VAL A 123 -0.97 -3.76 -22.54
N LYS A 124 -1.96 -4.52 -22.05
CA LYS A 124 -3.17 -3.91 -21.46
C LYS A 124 -2.81 -3.21 -20.16
N ARG A 125 -2.91 -1.88 -20.15
CA ARG A 125 -2.74 -1.03 -18.98
C ARG A 125 -3.50 -1.63 -17.81
N LEU A 126 -2.76 -1.98 -16.76
CA LEU A 126 -3.30 -2.38 -15.46
C LEU A 126 -4.03 -1.17 -14.86
N LEU A 127 -5.28 -1.03 -15.17
CA LEU A 127 -6.17 -0.31 -14.28
C LEU A 127 -6.36 -1.27 -13.10
N PRO A 128 -6.18 -0.81 -11.83
CA PRO A 128 -6.71 -1.54 -10.70
C PRO A 128 -8.17 -1.85 -11.04
N ASP A 129 -8.69 -3.00 -10.59
CA ASP A 129 -10.12 -3.18 -10.68
C ASP A 129 -10.82 -1.99 -9.98
N THR A 130 -12.06 -1.73 -10.34
CA THR A 130 -12.78 -0.54 -9.87
C THR A 130 -12.81 -0.49 -8.34
N THR A 131 -12.88 -1.63 -7.67
CA THR A 131 -12.90 -1.74 -6.20
C THR A 131 -11.58 -1.29 -5.59
N THR A 132 -10.45 -1.84 -6.07
CA THR A 132 -9.11 -1.47 -5.59
C THR A 132 -8.80 0.01 -5.86
N ALA A 133 -9.17 0.53 -7.03
CA ALA A 133 -9.00 1.94 -7.37
C ALA A 133 -9.79 2.85 -6.43
N ASN A 134 -11.06 2.51 -6.16
CA ASN A 134 -11.92 3.27 -5.27
C ASN A 134 -11.43 3.20 -3.80
N ILE A 135 -10.94 2.05 -3.34
CA ILE A 135 -10.37 1.95 -1.99
C ILE A 135 -9.15 2.86 -1.86
N TYR A 136 -8.25 2.86 -2.82
CA TYR A 136 -7.12 3.79 -2.82
C TYR A 136 -7.55 5.26 -2.85
N GLN A 137 -8.65 5.57 -3.51
CA GLN A 137 -9.17 6.92 -3.60
C GLN A 137 -9.83 7.38 -2.29
N TYR A 138 -10.58 6.51 -1.64
CA TYR A 138 -11.47 6.87 -0.53
C TYR A 138 -11.00 6.39 0.86
N ALA A 139 -9.97 5.54 0.96
CA ALA A 139 -9.40 5.16 2.25
C ALA A 139 -8.71 6.40 2.87
N ASP A 140 -9.24 6.89 3.96
CA ASP A 140 -8.79 8.13 4.61
C ASP A 140 -8.16 7.92 5.99
N VAL A 141 -8.33 6.76 6.58
CA VAL A 141 -7.86 6.45 7.93
C VAL A 141 -6.89 5.27 7.94
N GLU A 142 -7.29 4.10 7.45
CA GLU A 142 -6.52 2.88 7.54
C GLU A 142 -5.52 2.74 6.39
N PRO A 143 -4.30 2.22 6.65
CA PRO A 143 -3.37 1.83 5.60
C PRO A 143 -3.97 0.77 4.67
N VAL A 144 -3.69 0.88 3.38
CA VAL A 144 -4.17 -0.05 2.37
C VAL A 144 -3.02 -0.82 1.74
N TRP A 145 -3.09 -2.15 1.80
CA TRP A 145 -2.10 -3.03 1.19
C TRP A 145 -2.70 -3.72 -0.03
N ALA A 146 -2.12 -3.50 -1.20
CA ALA A 146 -2.46 -4.27 -2.39
C ALA A 146 -1.38 -5.32 -2.65
N ILE A 147 -1.71 -6.57 -2.38
CA ILE A 147 -0.79 -7.71 -2.43
C ILE A 147 -0.91 -8.38 -3.80
N GLY A 148 0.24 -8.54 -4.45
CA GLY A 148 0.37 -9.34 -5.68
C GLY A 148 0.60 -10.82 -5.37
N ASN A 149 0.84 -11.58 -6.43
CA ASN A 149 1.11 -13.03 -6.37
C ASN A 149 2.56 -13.38 -6.01
N LEU A 150 3.43 -12.40 -5.79
CA LEU A 150 4.82 -12.68 -5.43
C LEU A 150 4.99 -12.88 -3.92
N PRO A 151 5.88 -13.81 -3.51
CA PRO A 151 6.17 -14.04 -2.10
C PRO A 151 6.68 -12.78 -1.40
N LEU A 152 6.20 -12.54 -0.18
CA LEU A 152 6.64 -11.42 0.66
C LEU A 152 7.84 -11.76 1.56
N LYS A 153 8.38 -12.97 1.47
CA LYS A 153 9.53 -13.44 2.28
C LYS A 153 10.81 -13.54 1.47
N PRO A 154 11.93 -13.02 2.02
CA PRO A 154 12.01 -12.09 3.14
C PRO A 154 11.45 -10.71 2.76
N PRO A 155 10.86 -9.96 3.69
CA PRO A 155 10.35 -8.62 3.40
C PRO A 155 11.50 -7.67 3.06
N HIS A 156 11.49 -7.15 1.83
CA HIS A 156 12.44 -6.12 1.36
C HIS A 156 11.65 -4.89 0.93
N VAL A 157 11.63 -3.89 1.79
CA VAL A 157 10.76 -2.72 1.71
C VAL A 157 11.51 -1.53 1.14
N LEU A 158 10.92 -0.88 0.13
CA LEU A 158 11.27 0.48 -0.26
C LEU A 158 10.21 1.43 0.29
N ALA A 159 10.57 2.26 1.26
CA ALA A 159 9.74 3.32 1.81
C ALA A 159 10.08 4.64 1.10
N ALA A 160 9.22 5.09 0.19
CA ALA A 160 9.42 6.36 -0.49
C ALA A 160 8.86 7.50 0.35
N VAL A 161 9.74 8.39 0.79
CA VAL A 161 9.44 9.48 1.72
C VAL A 161 9.88 10.84 1.18
N ASP A 162 9.19 11.86 1.59
CA ASP A 162 9.54 13.26 1.37
C ASP A 162 9.51 14.02 2.71
N GLU A 163 9.58 15.34 2.68
CA GLU A 163 9.56 16.20 3.86
C GLU A 163 8.19 16.31 4.54
N SER A 164 7.19 15.56 4.11
CA SER A 164 5.87 15.54 4.74
C SER A 164 5.81 14.62 5.97
N ASP A 165 4.76 14.77 6.78
CA ASP A 165 4.50 13.94 7.97
C ASP A 165 4.31 12.44 7.64
N TYR A 166 4.15 12.10 6.36
CA TYR A 166 4.01 10.71 5.94
C TYR A 166 5.26 9.87 6.18
N ALA A 167 6.45 10.46 6.26
CA ALA A 167 7.67 9.75 6.62
C ALA A 167 7.54 9.09 8.00
N ASP A 168 7.02 9.82 8.99
CA ASP A 168 6.77 9.33 10.35
C ASP A 168 5.68 8.25 10.37
N ARG A 169 4.59 8.48 9.66
CA ARG A 169 3.46 7.53 9.59
C ARG A 169 3.89 6.22 8.93
N ILE A 170 4.66 6.28 7.85
CA ILE A 170 5.22 5.11 7.18
C ILE A 170 6.16 4.36 8.13
N ALA A 171 7.08 5.05 8.80
CA ALA A 171 8.00 4.43 9.74
C ALA A 171 7.25 3.73 10.89
N THR A 172 6.24 4.39 11.46
CA THR A 172 5.39 3.83 12.52
C THR A 172 4.64 2.61 12.02
N HIS A 173 3.98 2.68 10.87
CA HIS A 173 3.24 1.56 10.31
C HIS A 173 4.14 0.36 9.99
N LEU A 174 5.34 0.58 9.44
CA LEU A 174 6.33 -0.48 9.19
C LEU A 174 6.84 -1.07 10.50
N ALA A 175 7.10 -0.25 11.53
CA ALA A 175 7.52 -0.70 12.85
C ALA A 175 6.46 -1.59 13.50
N GLU A 176 5.20 -1.20 13.44
CA GLU A 176 4.09 -1.95 14.01
C GLU A 176 3.79 -3.25 13.26
N THR A 177 3.90 -3.24 11.94
CA THR A 177 3.51 -4.40 11.11
C THR A 177 4.66 -5.33 10.83
N LEU A 178 5.75 -4.83 10.26
CA LEU A 178 6.87 -5.63 9.78
C LEU A 178 8.04 -5.69 10.75
N GLY A 179 8.18 -4.70 11.66
CA GLY A 179 9.29 -4.64 12.60
C GLY A 179 9.54 -5.94 13.40
N PRO A 180 8.51 -6.61 13.91
CA PRO A 180 8.68 -7.87 14.63
C PRO A 180 9.07 -9.08 13.76
N LEU A 181 9.06 -8.94 12.44
CA LEU A 181 9.34 -10.05 11.53
C LEU A 181 10.85 -10.28 11.39
N PRO A 182 11.30 -11.54 11.33
CA PRO A 182 12.70 -11.84 11.06
C PRO A 182 13.05 -11.42 9.61
N ASP A 183 14.30 -11.05 9.41
CA ASP A 183 14.92 -10.78 8.12
C ASP A 183 14.28 -9.63 7.29
N VAL A 184 13.45 -8.78 7.92
CA VAL A 184 12.96 -7.56 7.28
C VAL A 184 14.12 -6.63 6.96
N ARG A 185 14.12 -6.09 5.73
CA ARG A 185 15.05 -5.04 5.29
C ARG A 185 14.23 -3.85 4.82
N ILE A 186 14.60 -2.66 5.27
CA ILE A 186 13.86 -1.43 4.95
C ILE A 186 14.84 -0.38 4.41
N THR A 187 14.53 0.15 3.24
CA THR A 187 15.26 1.26 2.63
C THR A 187 14.34 2.47 2.53
N PHE A 188 14.66 3.55 3.23
CA PHE A 188 14.02 4.83 3.00
C PHE A 188 14.64 5.51 1.79
N LEU A 189 13.80 5.86 0.82
CA LEU A 189 14.21 6.54 -0.41
C LEU A 189 13.57 7.91 -0.48
N ASN A 190 14.41 8.94 -0.65
CA ASN A 190 13.98 10.26 -1.07
C ASN A 190 14.46 10.56 -2.50
N VAL A 191 13.57 11.15 -3.31
CA VAL A 191 13.90 11.66 -4.64
C VAL A 191 13.88 13.19 -4.59
N MET A 192 15.06 13.77 -4.31
CA MET A 192 15.26 15.20 -4.17
C MET A 192 14.96 15.93 -5.49
N PRO A 193 14.23 17.04 -5.49
CA PRO A 193 14.09 17.88 -6.66
C PRO A 193 15.47 18.34 -7.19
N ALA A 194 15.61 18.46 -8.50
CA ALA A 194 16.89 18.87 -9.10
C ALA A 194 17.24 20.35 -8.84
N LYS A 195 16.22 21.16 -8.57
CA LYS A 195 16.31 22.60 -8.33
C LYS A 195 15.35 22.99 -7.21
N PRO A 196 15.60 24.07 -6.46
CA PRO A 196 14.66 24.60 -5.47
C PRO A 196 13.28 24.85 -6.09
N PRO A 197 12.17 24.69 -5.32
CA PRO A 197 10.83 25.05 -5.80
C PRO A 197 10.72 26.53 -6.22
N SER A 198 11.46 27.42 -5.56
CA SER A 198 11.54 28.85 -5.83
C SER A 198 12.46 29.21 -7.01
N TYR A 199 13.13 28.21 -7.60
CA TYR A 199 14.01 28.45 -8.73
C TYR A 199 13.16 28.72 -9.98
N TRP A 200 13.13 29.97 -10.42
CA TRP A 200 12.47 30.36 -11.69
C TRP A 200 13.46 30.30 -12.84
N ASP A 201 12.97 29.86 -13.98
CA ASP A 201 13.63 29.94 -15.26
C ASP A 201 12.82 30.92 -16.11
N ASP A 202 13.26 32.16 -16.17
CA ASP A 202 12.60 33.26 -16.87
C ASP A 202 12.98 33.33 -18.36
N GLY A 203 13.73 32.34 -18.83
CA GLY A 203 14.21 32.28 -20.22
C GLY A 203 15.36 33.28 -20.51
N HIS A 204 15.82 34.00 -19.48
CA HIS A 204 16.94 34.92 -19.61
C HIS A 204 18.26 34.17 -19.88
N ILE A 205 19.07 34.67 -20.84
CA ILE A 205 20.38 34.12 -21.09
C ILE A 205 21.35 34.67 -20.04
N LEU A 206 21.64 33.82 -19.03
CA LEU A 206 22.54 34.17 -17.93
C LEU A 206 23.96 34.43 -18.42
N ASP A 207 24.59 35.48 -17.92
CA ASP A 207 26.01 35.66 -18.06
C ASP A 207 26.79 34.69 -17.14
N LYS A 208 28.14 34.83 -17.12
CA LYS A 208 29.01 33.93 -16.37
C LYS A 208 28.90 34.13 -14.86
N GLU A 209 28.68 35.35 -14.41
CA GLU A 209 28.59 35.73 -13.00
C GLU A 209 27.26 35.26 -12.43
N GLU A 210 26.14 35.61 -13.08
CA GLU A 210 24.79 35.15 -12.74
C GLU A 210 24.66 33.61 -12.70
N ARG A 211 25.31 32.89 -13.63
CA ARG A 211 25.40 31.42 -13.58
C ARG A 211 26.13 30.93 -12.34
N GLY A 212 27.15 31.64 -11.91
CA GLY A 212 27.94 31.36 -10.69
C GLY A 212 27.06 31.50 -9.44
N GLU A 213 26.34 32.62 -9.33
CA GLU A 213 25.47 32.93 -8.23
C GLU A 213 24.32 31.91 -8.13
N ARG A 214 23.63 31.62 -9.24
CA ARG A 214 22.55 30.64 -9.27
C ARG A 214 23.02 29.23 -8.91
N LYS A 215 24.24 28.84 -9.28
CA LYS A 215 24.82 27.56 -8.82
C LYS A 215 25.10 27.56 -7.32
N GLY A 216 25.49 28.70 -6.75
CA GLY A 216 25.66 28.88 -5.30
C GLY A 216 24.34 28.62 -4.56
N VAL A 217 23.28 29.31 -4.96
CA VAL A 217 21.94 29.18 -4.39
C VAL A 217 21.41 27.72 -4.47
N VAL A 218 21.63 27.04 -5.61
CA VAL A 218 21.23 25.64 -5.75
C VAL A 218 21.99 24.73 -4.81
N LYS A 219 23.31 24.95 -4.64
CA LYS A 219 24.12 24.15 -3.71
C LYS A 219 23.74 24.35 -2.26
N GLU A 220 23.51 25.59 -1.84
CA GLU A 220 23.08 25.91 -0.49
C GLU A 220 21.73 25.28 -0.18
N TRP A 221 20.77 25.39 -1.11
CA TRP A 221 19.49 24.74 -0.98
C TRP A 221 19.60 23.19 -0.92
N GLN A 222 20.43 22.59 -1.77
CA GLN A 222 20.68 21.15 -1.73
C GLN A 222 21.23 20.71 -0.37
N TRP A 223 22.20 21.43 0.17
CA TRP A 223 22.76 21.14 1.47
C TRP A 223 21.69 21.22 2.58
N THR A 224 20.90 22.29 2.61
CA THR A 224 19.79 22.45 3.56
C THR A 224 18.76 21.34 3.43
N TYR A 225 18.42 20.96 2.21
CA TYR A 225 17.50 19.86 1.94
C TYR A 225 18.03 18.52 2.45
N GLU A 226 19.31 18.25 2.24
CA GLU A 226 19.99 17.05 2.73
C GLU A 226 20.00 16.99 4.26
N GLU A 227 20.20 18.09 4.95
CA GLU A 227 20.12 18.16 6.41
C GLU A 227 18.70 17.84 6.92
N ILE A 228 17.67 18.45 6.32
CA ILE A 228 16.27 18.18 6.66
C ILE A 228 15.96 16.69 6.48
N MET A 229 16.29 16.13 5.34
CA MET A 229 16.06 14.73 5.05
C MET A 229 16.87 13.79 5.95
N GLY A 230 18.10 14.19 6.30
CA GLY A 230 18.93 13.48 7.27
C GLY A 230 18.24 13.34 8.63
N GLY A 231 17.63 14.41 9.12
CA GLY A 231 16.83 14.42 10.35
C GLY A 231 15.61 13.49 10.27
N ILE A 232 14.89 13.54 9.15
CA ILE A 232 13.72 12.68 8.89
C ILE A 232 14.14 11.19 8.86
N PHE A 233 15.21 10.87 8.15
CA PHE A 233 15.75 9.50 8.10
C PHE A 233 16.21 9.00 9.48
N ALA A 234 16.88 9.85 10.27
CA ALA A 234 17.32 9.50 11.62
C ALA A 234 16.12 9.19 12.53
N LYS A 235 15.06 9.99 12.46
CA LYS A 235 13.82 9.78 13.20
C LYS A 235 13.13 8.46 12.79
N ALA A 236 12.97 8.23 11.50
CA ALA A 236 12.37 7.01 10.96
C ALA A 236 13.17 5.75 11.35
N ARG A 237 14.51 5.81 11.28
CA ARG A 237 15.41 4.76 11.76
C ARG A 237 15.20 4.49 13.25
N GLY A 238 15.13 5.55 14.07
CA GLY A 238 14.88 5.43 15.52
C GLY A 238 13.56 4.76 15.85
N VAL A 239 12.50 4.99 15.09
CA VAL A 239 11.21 4.31 15.25
C VAL A 239 11.35 2.80 14.99
N LEU A 240 12.01 2.43 13.90
CA LEU A 240 12.21 1.02 13.52
C LEU A 240 13.14 0.27 14.48
N THR A 241 14.23 0.87 14.92
CA THR A 241 15.16 0.22 15.86
C THR A 241 14.50 -0.03 17.22
N LYS A 242 13.66 0.90 17.68
CA LYS A 242 12.84 0.70 18.90
C LYS A 242 11.83 -0.43 18.77
N SER A 243 11.38 -0.75 17.56
CA SER A 243 10.49 -1.90 17.30
C SER A 243 11.22 -3.23 17.11
N GLY A 244 12.56 -3.24 17.22
CA GLY A 244 13.38 -4.44 17.15
C GLY A 244 14.01 -4.72 15.79
N VAL A 245 13.89 -3.82 14.80
CA VAL A 245 14.60 -3.96 13.51
C VAL A 245 16.08 -3.63 13.74
N PRO A 246 17.03 -4.54 13.44
CA PRO A 246 18.45 -4.28 13.53
C PRO A 246 18.87 -3.12 12.65
N GLU A 247 19.74 -2.26 13.14
CA GLU A 247 20.14 -1.03 12.44
C GLU A 247 20.78 -1.32 11.07
N GLU A 248 21.55 -2.38 10.95
CA GLU A 248 22.18 -2.85 9.71
C GLU A 248 21.17 -3.27 8.62
N ARG A 249 19.91 -3.45 8.98
CA ARG A 249 18.80 -3.78 8.05
C ARG A 249 18.00 -2.56 7.63
N ILE A 250 18.36 -1.38 8.13
CA ILE A 250 17.72 -0.11 7.81
C ILE A 250 18.69 0.73 7.00
N SER A 251 18.37 0.96 5.74
CA SER A 251 19.17 1.77 4.83
C SER A 251 18.44 3.08 4.48
N THR A 252 19.20 4.10 4.16
CA THR A 252 18.67 5.37 3.65
C THR A 252 19.32 5.69 2.32
N LYS A 253 18.56 6.21 1.40
CA LYS A 253 19.02 6.59 0.06
C LYS A 253 18.38 7.90 -0.35
N MET A 254 19.22 8.83 -0.78
CA MET A 254 18.79 10.05 -1.43
C MET A 254 19.32 10.08 -2.84
N GLN A 255 18.48 10.47 -3.79
CA GLN A 255 18.90 10.61 -5.18
C GLN A 255 18.26 11.84 -5.80
N THR A 256 19.02 12.57 -6.62
CA THR A 256 18.47 13.68 -7.38
C THR A 256 17.50 13.18 -8.44
N ARG A 257 16.38 13.87 -8.58
CA ARG A 257 15.34 13.60 -9.59
C ARG A 257 15.92 13.64 -11.00
N ARG A 258 15.68 12.58 -11.78
CA ARG A 258 16.11 12.45 -13.18
C ARG A 258 14.92 12.54 -14.15
N SER A 259 13.96 11.64 -13.97
CA SER A 259 12.81 11.49 -14.87
C SER A 259 11.47 11.85 -14.23
N GLY A 260 11.52 12.21 -12.95
CA GLY A 260 10.37 12.53 -12.09
C GLY A 260 10.21 11.52 -10.95
N PRO A 261 9.71 11.98 -9.77
CA PRO A 261 9.76 11.19 -8.54
C PRO A 261 9.17 9.78 -8.71
N ALA A 262 7.98 9.66 -9.29
CA ALA A 262 7.35 8.36 -9.48
C ALA A 262 8.13 7.42 -10.40
N ARG A 263 8.73 7.93 -11.48
CA ARG A 263 9.54 7.12 -12.40
C ARG A 263 10.85 6.70 -11.75
N ASP A 264 11.46 7.59 -11.00
CA ASP A 264 12.74 7.33 -10.33
C ASP A 264 12.55 6.31 -9.19
N ILE A 265 11.44 6.39 -8.42
CA ILE A 265 11.05 5.38 -7.44
C ILE A 265 10.83 4.02 -8.11
N LEU A 266 10.07 3.97 -9.21
CA LEU A 266 9.81 2.72 -9.94
C LEU A 266 11.09 2.10 -10.51
N ALA A 267 12.02 2.91 -10.98
CA ALA A 267 13.32 2.45 -11.44
C ALA A 267 14.14 1.84 -10.30
N GLU A 268 14.08 2.42 -9.11
CA GLU A 268 14.72 1.88 -7.91
C GLU A 268 14.09 0.57 -7.47
N VAL A 269 12.74 0.48 -7.45
CA VAL A 269 12.02 -0.76 -7.16
C VAL A 269 12.50 -1.90 -8.06
N SER A 270 12.57 -1.64 -9.37
CA SER A 270 12.99 -2.65 -10.35
C SER A 270 14.45 -3.07 -10.19
N ARG A 271 15.33 -2.15 -9.76
CA ARG A 271 16.77 -2.38 -9.64
C ARG A 271 17.14 -3.06 -8.32
N GLY A 272 16.46 -2.68 -7.24
CA GLY A 272 16.83 -3.08 -5.89
C GLY A 272 16.20 -4.38 -5.41
N GLY A 273 15.34 -5.02 -6.20
CA GLY A 273 14.70 -6.29 -5.82
C GLY A 273 13.74 -6.17 -4.63
N TYR A 274 13.10 -5.02 -4.48
CA TYR A 274 12.12 -4.79 -3.44
C TYR A 274 10.82 -5.52 -3.75
N ASN A 275 10.28 -6.25 -2.79
CA ASN A 275 8.99 -6.93 -2.91
C ASN A 275 7.83 -6.16 -2.24
N ILE A 276 8.15 -5.08 -1.52
CA ILE A 276 7.18 -4.19 -0.87
C ILE A 276 7.58 -2.74 -1.15
N VAL A 277 6.60 -1.91 -1.51
CA VAL A 277 6.76 -0.45 -1.66
C VAL A 277 5.79 0.25 -0.73
N ALA A 278 6.30 0.99 0.23
CA ALA A 278 5.51 1.81 1.14
C ALA A 278 5.51 3.27 0.68
N LEU A 279 4.34 3.85 0.59
CA LEU A 279 4.09 5.20 0.10
C LEU A 279 3.17 5.94 1.06
N GLY A 280 3.40 7.22 1.26
CA GLY A 280 2.39 8.12 1.82
C GLY A 280 1.28 8.37 0.79
N ARG A 281 0.06 8.52 1.28
CA ARG A 281 -1.09 8.83 0.43
C ARG A 281 -0.90 10.15 -0.31
N ARG A 282 -0.31 11.13 0.36
CA ARG A 282 -0.02 12.47 -0.17
C ARG A 282 1.44 12.80 0.05
N GLY A 283 1.93 13.77 -0.71
CA GLY A 283 3.24 14.38 -0.50
C GLY A 283 3.08 15.86 -0.16
N SER A 284 4.19 16.53 0.12
CA SER A 284 4.21 17.98 0.29
C SER A 284 3.63 18.67 -0.95
N GLY A 285 2.49 19.35 -0.81
CA GLY A 285 1.85 20.14 -1.87
C GLY A 285 0.66 19.52 -2.61
N ASP A 286 0.12 18.37 -2.19
CA ASP A 286 -1.05 17.75 -2.83
C ASP A 286 -2.40 18.18 -2.18
N SER A 287 -3.46 18.27 -3.01
CA SER A 287 -4.83 18.62 -2.58
C SER A 287 -5.51 17.51 -1.76
N GLN A 288 -6.54 17.85 -0.99
CA GLN A 288 -7.10 17.01 0.09
C GLN A 288 -7.90 15.77 -0.33
N ILE A 289 -8.26 15.56 -1.59
CA ILE A 289 -9.32 14.60 -1.96
C ILE A 289 -8.79 13.30 -2.60
N ASP A 290 -7.68 13.32 -3.33
CA ASP A 290 -7.16 12.14 -4.05
C ASP A 290 -5.79 11.68 -3.52
N PRO A 291 -5.44 10.38 -3.67
CA PRO A 291 -4.04 9.97 -3.54
C PRO A 291 -3.20 10.86 -4.44
N GLY A 292 -2.13 11.46 -3.92
CA GLY A 292 -1.29 12.38 -4.67
C GLY A 292 -0.92 11.81 -6.05
N SER A 293 -0.73 12.66 -7.01
CA SER A 293 -0.43 12.28 -8.40
C SER A 293 0.76 11.31 -8.52
N ARG A 294 1.70 11.38 -7.59
CA ARG A 294 2.90 10.52 -7.49
C ARG A 294 2.53 9.12 -7.01
N ALA A 295 1.79 9.02 -5.88
CA ALA A 295 1.33 7.74 -5.33
C ALA A 295 0.45 7.00 -6.35
N SER A 296 -0.53 7.69 -6.94
CA SER A 296 -1.42 7.13 -7.98
C SER A 296 -0.65 6.58 -9.17
N LYS A 297 0.42 7.26 -9.61
CA LYS A 297 1.27 6.79 -10.70
C LYS A 297 2.07 5.54 -10.33
N ILE A 298 2.60 5.48 -9.10
CA ILE A 298 3.34 4.31 -8.61
C ILE A 298 2.38 3.13 -8.46
N ILE A 299 1.22 3.32 -7.83
CA ILE A 299 0.19 2.30 -7.66
C ILE A 299 -0.19 1.65 -8.99
N ARG A 300 -0.38 2.46 -10.05
CA ARG A 300 -0.75 1.95 -11.38
C ARG A 300 0.40 1.30 -12.14
N SER A 301 1.64 1.66 -11.85
CA SER A 301 2.80 1.28 -12.68
C SER A 301 3.74 0.27 -12.01
N ALA A 302 3.77 0.18 -10.68
CA ALA A 302 4.62 -0.77 -9.97
C ALA A 302 4.21 -2.21 -10.29
N ARG A 303 5.18 -3.06 -10.52
CA ARG A 303 5.00 -4.48 -10.83
C ARG A 303 5.89 -5.33 -9.94
N GLY A 304 5.47 -6.57 -9.71
CA GLY A 304 6.28 -7.50 -8.93
C GLY A 304 6.49 -7.11 -7.46
N CYS A 305 5.63 -6.27 -6.91
CA CYS A 305 5.71 -5.86 -5.52
C CYS A 305 4.33 -5.59 -4.92
N THR A 306 4.23 -5.74 -3.62
CA THR A 306 3.09 -5.26 -2.82
C THR A 306 3.19 -3.74 -2.65
N ILE A 307 2.06 -3.05 -2.73
CA ILE A 307 1.98 -1.62 -2.45
C ILE A 307 1.31 -1.41 -1.11
N MET A 308 1.98 -0.72 -0.21
CA MET A 308 1.43 -0.22 1.05
C MET A 308 1.20 1.29 0.90
N LEU A 309 -0.05 1.71 0.95
CA LEU A 309 -0.43 3.11 1.00
C LEU A 309 -0.76 3.45 2.44
N VAL A 310 0.01 4.36 3.03
CA VAL A 310 -0.15 4.81 4.42
C VAL A 310 -0.83 6.17 4.43
N ASN A 311 -1.87 6.30 5.28
CA ASN A 311 -2.69 7.51 5.41
C ASN A 311 -2.20 8.42 6.52
#